data_ec7ee8b86a020dabcd140664661b2715
#
_entry.id   ec7ee8b86a020dabcd140664661b2715
#
_cell.length_a   1.000
_cell.length_b   1.000
_cell.length_c   1.000
_cell.angle_alpha   90.00
_cell.angle_beta   90.00
_cell.angle_gamma   90.00
#
_symmetry.space_group_name_H-M   'P 1'
#
loop_
_entity.id
_entity.type
_entity.pdbx_description
1 polymer ?
#
loop_
_entity_poly.entity_id
_entity_poly.type
_entity_poly.pdbx_seq_one_letter_code
_entity_poly.pdbx_strand_id
1 'polypeptide(L)'
;MIAMPFHPSNTYTIEELNANLMDILDDCEKRAQVSFDGKVDLDLKSKVKNGRLYVDQGIIAGCAGGGFENICDAADILKGTSIGADEFTLSVYPASTPIYMELVKNGAVANLLETGAIVKTAFCGPCFGAGDTPANNAFSIRHSTRNFPNREGSKVQNGQVASVALMDARSIAATAANKGFLTAATDIDVNYSKPKYFFDKTIYENRVFDSKGVADPDVEIQFGPNIKDWPAMSPLPENLVPVSYTHLRA
;
A
#
# COMPACT_ATOMS: atom_id res chain seq x y z
N MET A 1 -9.72 10.96 4.47
CA MET A 1 -9.68 11.35 3.04
C MET A 1 -9.37 10.13 2.19
N ILE A 2 -9.78 10.15 0.92
CA ILE A 2 -9.51 9.11 -0.06
C ILE A 2 -9.04 9.75 -1.36
N ALA A 3 -7.94 9.25 -1.93
CA ALA A 3 -7.51 9.63 -3.27
C ALA A 3 -7.97 8.54 -4.25
N MET A 4 -8.98 8.89 -5.04
CA MET A 4 -9.62 7.99 -6.00
C MET A 4 -8.67 7.65 -7.18
N PRO A 5 -8.89 6.55 -7.91
CA PRO A 5 -8.10 6.24 -9.09
C PRO A 5 -8.18 7.38 -10.12
N PHE A 6 -7.26 7.64 -10.97
CA PHE A 6 -5.95 7.08 -11.28
C PHE A 6 -4.84 8.11 -11.05
N HIS A 7 -5.07 9.09 -10.19
CA HIS A 7 -4.10 10.12 -9.85
C HIS A 7 -4.25 10.55 -8.39
N PRO A 8 -3.15 10.79 -7.63
CA PRO A 8 -3.24 11.17 -6.22
C PRO A 8 -3.97 12.49 -5.95
N SER A 9 -4.05 13.38 -6.93
CA SER A 9 -4.81 14.64 -6.80
C SER A 9 -6.33 14.47 -6.89
N ASN A 10 -6.82 13.30 -7.26
CA ASN A 10 -8.25 13.00 -7.29
C ASN A 10 -8.76 12.66 -5.88
N THR A 11 -8.68 13.65 -4.97
CA THR A 11 -8.82 13.46 -3.53
C THR A 11 -10.07 14.15 -3.00
N TYR A 12 -10.81 13.41 -2.18
CA TYR A 12 -12.05 13.82 -1.52
C TYR A 12 -12.00 13.48 -0.03
N THR A 13 -12.80 14.17 0.78
CA THR A 13 -13.21 13.58 2.06
C THR A 13 -14.13 12.39 1.80
N ILE A 14 -14.24 11.47 2.74
CA ILE A 14 -15.17 10.33 2.57
C ILE A 14 -16.62 10.82 2.55
N GLU A 15 -16.91 11.92 3.26
CA GLU A 15 -18.20 12.57 3.24
C GLU A 15 -18.53 13.15 1.86
N GLU A 16 -17.61 13.91 1.24
CA GLU A 16 -17.76 14.44 -0.13
C GLU A 16 -17.95 13.33 -1.15
N LEU A 17 -17.17 12.24 -1.02
CA LEU A 17 -17.32 11.08 -1.88
C LEU A 17 -18.73 10.48 -1.74
N ASN A 18 -19.21 10.27 -0.53
CA ASN A 18 -20.54 9.69 -0.28
C ASN A 18 -21.66 10.59 -0.80
N ALA A 19 -21.53 11.90 -0.66
CA ALA A 19 -22.52 12.87 -1.15
C ALA A 19 -22.61 12.94 -2.68
N ASN A 20 -21.49 12.66 -3.39
CA ASN A 20 -21.39 12.75 -4.84
C ASN A 20 -20.96 11.42 -5.47
N LEU A 21 -21.33 10.30 -4.85
CA LEU A 21 -20.77 8.99 -5.13
C LEU A 21 -20.82 8.62 -6.61
N MET A 22 -21.99 8.68 -7.23
CA MET A 22 -22.16 8.24 -8.61
C MET A 22 -21.39 9.10 -9.62
N ASP A 23 -21.31 10.41 -9.40
CA ASP A 23 -20.60 11.33 -10.28
C ASP A 23 -19.09 11.14 -10.19
N ILE A 24 -18.57 10.89 -8.97
CA ILE A 24 -17.13 10.63 -8.75
C ILE A 24 -16.73 9.28 -9.36
N LEU A 25 -17.56 8.24 -9.22
CA LEU A 25 -17.30 6.94 -9.82
C LEU A 25 -17.34 7.02 -11.35
N ASP A 26 -18.29 7.76 -11.91
CA ASP A 26 -18.37 8.02 -13.35
C ASP A 26 -17.12 8.74 -13.89
N ASP A 27 -16.61 9.74 -13.15
CA ASP A 27 -15.35 10.42 -13.51
C ASP A 27 -14.17 9.44 -13.47
N CYS A 28 -14.09 8.55 -12.47
CA CYS A 28 -13.05 7.52 -12.40
C CYS A 28 -13.11 6.54 -13.57
N GLU A 29 -14.29 6.11 -13.97
CA GLU A 29 -14.49 5.24 -15.15
C GLU A 29 -14.07 5.94 -16.44
N LYS A 30 -14.42 7.21 -16.62
CA LYS A 30 -13.95 8.04 -17.75
C LYS A 30 -12.44 8.19 -17.77
N ARG A 31 -11.81 8.40 -16.61
CA ARG A 31 -10.34 8.46 -16.48
C ARG A 31 -9.70 7.12 -16.84
N ALA A 32 -10.34 5.99 -16.52
CA ALA A 32 -9.87 4.69 -16.95
C ALA A 32 -9.87 4.58 -18.47
N GLN A 33 -10.94 4.96 -19.12
CA GLN A 33 -11.01 4.95 -20.60
C GLN A 33 -9.89 5.75 -21.23
N VAL A 34 -9.60 6.95 -20.70
CA VAL A 34 -8.50 7.79 -21.18
C VAL A 34 -7.13 7.17 -20.90
N SER A 35 -6.93 6.66 -19.67
CA SER A 35 -5.63 6.12 -19.22
C SER A 35 -5.23 4.83 -19.94
N PHE A 36 -6.21 4.10 -20.47
CA PHE A 36 -6.00 2.80 -21.11
C PHE A 36 -6.43 2.78 -22.59
N ASP A 37 -6.56 3.94 -23.24
CA ASP A 37 -6.92 4.08 -24.66
C ASP A 37 -8.20 3.32 -25.04
N GLY A 38 -9.20 3.32 -24.17
CA GLY A 38 -10.46 2.61 -24.38
C GLY A 38 -10.38 1.08 -24.36
N LYS A 39 -9.29 0.51 -23.83
CA LYS A 39 -9.04 -0.95 -23.84
C LYS A 39 -9.58 -1.68 -22.62
N VAL A 40 -10.18 -0.98 -21.66
CA VAL A 40 -10.66 -1.55 -20.39
C VAL A 40 -12.13 -1.23 -20.20
N ASP A 41 -12.78 -2.10 -19.45
CA ASP A 41 -14.17 -1.93 -19.03
C ASP A 41 -14.21 -1.92 -17.49
N LEU A 42 -13.91 -0.77 -16.89
CA LEU A 42 -13.98 -0.56 -15.45
C LEU A 42 -15.40 -0.12 -15.08
N ASP A 43 -16.03 -0.88 -14.19
CA ASP A 43 -17.38 -0.63 -13.70
C ASP A 43 -17.36 -0.48 -12.15
N LEU A 44 -17.00 0.72 -11.69
CA LEU A 44 -17.00 1.05 -10.26
C LEU A 44 -18.41 1.30 -9.73
N LYS A 45 -19.34 1.71 -10.58
CA LYS A 45 -20.72 1.94 -10.18
C LYS A 45 -21.43 0.64 -9.75
N SER A 46 -21.01 -0.51 -10.27
CA SER A 46 -21.49 -1.83 -9.81
C SER A 46 -21.07 -2.16 -8.37
N LYS A 47 -20.08 -1.47 -7.83
CA LYS A 47 -19.64 -1.62 -6.43
C LYS A 47 -20.56 -0.88 -5.43
N VAL A 48 -21.53 -0.12 -5.89
CA VAL A 48 -22.47 0.55 -5.00
C VAL A 48 -23.56 -0.44 -4.55
N LYS A 49 -23.52 -0.81 -3.27
CA LYS A 49 -24.48 -1.72 -2.63
C LYS A 49 -25.27 -0.92 -1.58
N ASN A 50 -26.58 -0.86 -1.72
CA ASN A 50 -27.48 -0.12 -0.80
C ASN A 50 -27.08 1.36 -0.61
N GLY A 51 -26.67 2.03 -1.69
CA GLY A 51 -26.26 3.45 -1.68
C GLY A 51 -24.88 3.70 -1.05
N ARG A 52 -24.09 2.67 -0.76
CA ARG A 52 -22.75 2.76 -0.19
C ARG A 52 -21.73 2.07 -1.09
N LEU A 53 -20.53 2.64 -1.18
CA LEU A 53 -19.42 2.05 -1.91
C LEU A 53 -18.89 0.82 -1.17
N TYR A 54 -18.86 -0.30 -1.87
CA TYR A 54 -18.25 -1.55 -1.40
C TYR A 54 -16.83 -1.66 -1.97
N VAL A 55 -15.89 -2.06 -1.14
CA VAL A 55 -14.47 -2.24 -1.44
C VAL A 55 -14.16 -3.74 -1.42
N ASP A 56 -13.40 -4.21 -2.38
CA ASP A 56 -13.05 -5.64 -2.46
C ASP A 56 -11.79 -5.97 -1.66
N GLN A 57 -10.87 -5.00 -1.53
CA GLN A 57 -9.57 -5.24 -0.91
C GLN A 57 -9.07 -4.02 -0.14
N GLY A 58 -8.59 -4.24 1.08
CA GLY A 58 -7.82 -3.29 1.88
C GLY A 58 -6.35 -3.72 2.00
N ILE A 59 -5.43 -2.78 1.85
CA ILE A 59 -3.99 -3.04 2.03
C ILE A 59 -3.33 -1.93 2.86
N ILE A 60 -2.63 -2.34 3.91
CA ILE A 60 -1.77 -1.45 4.71
C ILE A 60 -0.32 -1.90 4.47
N ALA A 61 0.47 -1.13 3.71
CA ALA A 61 1.74 -1.62 3.24
C ALA A 61 2.81 -0.55 3.04
N GLY A 62 4.05 -1.02 2.96
CA GLY A 62 5.22 -0.26 2.56
C GLY A 62 5.65 0.79 3.56
N CYS A 63 6.51 1.70 3.10
CA CYS A 63 7.05 2.77 3.95
C CYS A 63 6.00 3.80 4.38
N ALA A 64 4.90 3.94 3.63
CA ALA A 64 3.80 4.84 3.96
C ALA A 64 2.84 4.22 4.99
N GLY A 65 2.29 3.03 4.70
CA GLY A 65 1.26 2.40 5.52
C GLY A 65 1.79 1.46 6.60
N GLY A 66 2.91 0.77 6.33
CA GLY A 66 3.46 -0.29 7.20
C GLY A 66 4.19 0.20 8.45
N GLY A 67 4.13 1.50 8.78
CA GLY A 67 4.71 2.05 9.99
C GLY A 67 4.06 1.48 11.26
N PHE A 68 4.84 1.45 12.35
CA PHE A 68 4.42 0.85 13.62
C PHE A 68 3.10 1.43 14.13
N GLU A 69 3.00 2.76 14.22
CA GLU A 69 1.80 3.44 14.71
C GLU A 69 0.58 3.18 13.83
N ASN A 70 0.74 3.22 12.51
CA ASN A 70 -0.35 2.94 11.57
C ASN A 70 -0.98 1.57 11.77
N ILE A 71 -0.12 0.55 11.98
CA ILE A 71 -0.60 -0.82 12.17
C ILE A 71 -1.19 -1.01 13.58
N CYS A 72 -0.62 -0.37 14.60
CA CYS A 72 -1.22 -0.38 15.95
C CYS A 72 -2.60 0.27 15.97
N ASP A 73 -2.76 1.44 15.34
CA ASP A 73 -4.05 2.11 15.23
C ASP A 73 -5.08 1.25 14.48
N ALA A 74 -4.65 0.59 13.40
CA ALA A 74 -5.52 -0.33 12.68
C ALA A 74 -5.92 -1.55 13.53
N ALA A 75 -4.98 -2.11 14.31
CA ALA A 75 -5.26 -3.22 15.21
C ALA A 75 -6.21 -2.82 16.34
N ASP A 76 -6.10 -1.60 16.88
CA ASP A 76 -7.01 -1.09 17.90
C ASP A 76 -8.45 -0.95 17.38
N ILE A 77 -8.62 -0.46 16.14
CA ILE A 77 -9.93 -0.36 15.47
C ILE A 77 -10.54 -1.76 15.26
N LEU A 78 -9.73 -2.72 14.87
CA LEU A 78 -10.19 -4.05 14.50
C LEU A 78 -10.35 -4.99 15.70
N LYS A 79 -9.80 -4.66 16.87
CA LYS A 79 -9.83 -5.50 18.07
C LYS A 79 -11.24 -5.92 18.44
N GLY A 80 -11.46 -7.23 18.50
CA GLY A 80 -12.75 -7.81 18.85
C GLY A 80 -13.80 -7.72 17.74
N THR A 81 -13.41 -7.34 16.53
CA THR A 81 -14.29 -7.32 15.35
C THR A 81 -13.95 -8.47 14.38
N SER A 82 -14.64 -8.53 13.25
CA SER A 82 -14.35 -9.44 12.15
C SER A 82 -14.46 -8.68 10.84
N ILE A 83 -13.54 -8.93 9.91
CA ILE A 83 -13.62 -8.38 8.55
C ILE A 83 -14.74 -9.05 7.69
N GLY A 84 -15.42 -10.05 8.24
CA GLY A 84 -16.48 -10.81 7.56
C GLY A 84 -15.94 -12.05 6.88
N ALA A 85 -16.86 -12.84 6.33
CA ALA A 85 -16.58 -14.05 5.57
C ALA A 85 -16.89 -13.90 4.07
N ASP A 86 -17.17 -12.67 3.63
CA ASP A 86 -17.51 -12.34 2.24
C ASP A 86 -16.23 -12.10 1.39
N GLU A 87 -16.38 -11.41 0.29
CA GLU A 87 -15.31 -11.19 -0.69
C GLU A 87 -14.22 -10.21 -0.22
N PHE A 88 -14.50 -9.35 0.78
CA PHE A 88 -13.52 -8.38 1.27
C PHE A 88 -12.31 -9.05 1.90
N THR A 89 -11.13 -8.58 1.55
CA THR A 89 -9.86 -9.04 2.13
C THR A 89 -9.04 -7.87 2.69
N LEU A 90 -8.29 -8.13 3.78
CA LEU A 90 -7.34 -7.18 4.35
C LEU A 90 -5.96 -7.80 4.45
N SER A 91 -4.97 -7.19 3.82
CA SER A 91 -3.56 -7.57 3.95
C SER A 91 -2.74 -6.47 4.61
N VAL A 92 -1.90 -6.84 5.56
CA VAL A 92 -1.04 -5.93 6.32
C VAL A 92 0.42 -6.33 6.16
N TYR A 93 1.25 -5.39 5.73
CA TYR A 93 2.69 -5.55 5.51
C TYR A 93 3.45 -4.55 6.37
N PRO A 94 4.09 -4.95 7.48
CA PRO A 94 4.98 -4.07 8.24
C PRO A 94 6.11 -3.53 7.37
N ALA A 95 6.55 -2.30 7.62
CA ALA A 95 7.59 -1.65 6.82
C ALA A 95 8.97 -2.28 6.98
N SER A 96 9.22 -3.00 8.08
CA SER A 96 10.47 -3.69 8.35
C SER A 96 10.30 -4.84 9.32
N THR A 97 11.29 -5.75 9.38
CA THR A 97 11.30 -6.85 10.36
C THR A 97 11.34 -6.38 11.82
N PRO A 98 12.11 -5.33 12.19
CA PRO A 98 12.03 -4.79 13.56
C PRO A 98 10.64 -4.27 13.93
N ILE A 99 9.95 -3.58 13.01
CA ILE A 99 8.56 -3.16 13.24
C ILE A 99 7.66 -4.37 13.42
N TYR A 100 7.80 -5.39 12.56
CA TYR A 100 7.01 -6.62 12.68
C TYR A 100 7.22 -7.30 14.03
N MET A 101 8.47 -7.38 14.50
CA MET A 101 8.78 -7.98 15.80
C MET A 101 8.12 -7.22 16.96
N GLU A 102 8.12 -5.88 16.94
CA GLU A 102 7.46 -5.08 17.97
C GLU A 102 5.93 -5.22 17.92
N LEU A 103 5.35 -5.36 16.74
CA LEU A 103 3.90 -5.64 16.57
C LEU A 103 3.52 -7.05 17.06
N VAL A 104 4.44 -8.02 17.00
CA VAL A 104 4.26 -9.35 17.62
C VAL A 104 4.32 -9.23 19.13
N LYS A 105 5.33 -8.53 19.67
CA LYS A 105 5.54 -8.37 21.12
C LYS A 105 4.38 -7.63 21.82
N ASN A 106 3.80 -6.62 21.17
CA ASN A 106 2.70 -5.85 21.75
C ASN A 106 1.30 -6.45 21.50
N GLY A 107 1.20 -7.55 20.74
CA GLY A 107 -0.04 -8.27 20.48
C GLY A 107 -0.87 -7.72 19.30
N ALA A 108 -0.44 -6.66 18.60
CA ALA A 108 -1.17 -6.11 17.47
C ALA A 108 -1.34 -7.13 16.32
N VAL A 109 -0.31 -7.96 16.08
CA VAL A 109 -0.40 -9.05 15.09
C VAL A 109 -1.49 -10.06 15.46
N ALA A 110 -1.57 -10.46 16.72
CA ALA A 110 -2.60 -11.40 17.18
C ALA A 110 -4.00 -10.81 16.97
N ASN A 111 -4.21 -9.55 17.40
CA ASN A 111 -5.49 -8.85 17.19
C ASN A 111 -5.91 -8.80 15.72
N LEU A 112 -4.98 -8.54 14.80
CA LEU A 112 -5.25 -8.51 13.37
C LEU A 112 -5.61 -9.90 12.82
N LEU A 113 -4.86 -10.94 13.20
CA LEU A 113 -5.13 -12.31 12.75
C LEU A 113 -6.49 -12.82 13.24
N GLU A 114 -6.88 -12.51 14.46
CA GLU A 114 -8.17 -12.88 15.03
C GLU A 114 -9.37 -12.31 14.24
N THR A 115 -9.19 -11.16 13.57
CA THR A 115 -10.24 -10.54 12.76
C THR A 115 -10.40 -11.17 11.38
N GLY A 116 -9.47 -12.02 10.94
CA GLY A 116 -9.39 -12.59 9.60
C GLY A 116 -8.46 -11.82 8.66
N ALA A 117 -7.76 -10.78 9.13
CA ALA A 117 -6.75 -10.09 8.33
C ALA A 117 -5.52 -10.98 8.10
N ILE A 118 -4.84 -10.77 6.97
CA ILE A 118 -3.62 -11.50 6.59
C ILE A 118 -2.41 -10.62 6.91
N VAL A 119 -1.60 -11.03 7.89
CA VAL A 119 -0.35 -10.32 8.21
C VAL A 119 0.80 -11.01 7.50
N LYS A 120 1.54 -10.25 6.71
CA LYS A 120 2.66 -10.75 5.88
C LYS A 120 3.99 -10.15 6.36
N THR A 121 5.09 -10.70 5.87
CA THR A 121 6.43 -10.17 6.15
C THR A 121 6.64 -8.81 5.48
N ALA A 122 7.65 -8.05 5.94
CA ALA A 122 8.02 -6.79 5.33
C ALA A 122 8.35 -6.94 3.84
N PHE A 123 7.54 -6.35 2.99
CA PHE A 123 7.68 -6.42 1.54
C PHE A 123 7.00 -5.22 0.87
N CYS A 124 7.68 -4.59 -0.06
CA CYS A 124 7.17 -3.43 -0.78
C CYS A 124 6.23 -3.79 -1.95
N GLY A 125 5.96 -5.08 -2.14
CA GLY A 125 5.24 -5.65 -3.28
C GLY A 125 3.94 -4.95 -3.67
N PRO A 126 2.98 -4.77 -2.76
CA PRO A 126 1.70 -4.14 -3.10
C PRO A 126 1.81 -2.69 -3.60
N CYS A 127 2.90 -1.98 -3.27
CA CYS A 127 3.10 -0.61 -3.72
C CYS A 127 3.51 -0.49 -5.20
N PHE A 128 4.00 -1.57 -5.81
CA PHE A 128 4.42 -1.60 -7.22
C PHE A 128 3.77 -2.73 -8.04
N GLY A 129 2.78 -3.41 -7.45
CA GLY A 129 2.02 -4.41 -8.14
C GLY A 129 2.61 -5.83 -8.12
N ALA A 130 3.42 -6.15 -7.12
CA ALA A 130 3.86 -7.51 -6.86
C ALA A 130 3.20 -8.07 -5.60
N GLY A 131 2.35 -9.05 -5.77
CA GLY A 131 1.54 -9.63 -4.69
C GLY A 131 0.26 -8.83 -4.37
N ASP A 132 -0.73 -9.52 -3.87
CA ASP A 132 -2.08 -9.00 -3.59
C ASP A 132 -2.70 -8.24 -4.78
N THR A 133 -2.48 -8.76 -5.98
CA THR A 133 -3.14 -8.21 -7.18
C THR A 133 -4.64 -8.45 -7.08
N PRO A 134 -5.47 -7.40 -7.18
CA PRO A 134 -6.91 -7.54 -7.11
C PRO A 134 -7.48 -8.32 -8.29
N ALA A 135 -8.66 -8.87 -8.12
CA ALA A 135 -9.43 -9.49 -9.21
C ALA A 135 -9.84 -8.46 -10.27
N ASN A 136 -10.33 -8.95 -11.41
CA ASN A 136 -10.88 -8.08 -12.44
C ASN A 136 -12.04 -7.23 -11.88
N ASN A 137 -12.08 -5.96 -12.24
CA ASN A 137 -13.03 -4.96 -11.77
C ASN A 137 -13.03 -4.74 -10.25
N ALA A 138 -12.01 -5.24 -9.52
CA ALA A 138 -11.91 -5.01 -8.09
C ALA A 138 -11.48 -3.58 -7.77
N PHE A 139 -12.05 -3.06 -6.69
CA PHE A 139 -11.68 -1.79 -6.09
C PHE A 139 -10.89 -2.01 -4.81
N SER A 140 -9.61 -1.63 -4.83
CA SER A 140 -8.67 -1.80 -3.71
C SER A 140 -8.38 -0.45 -3.05
N ILE A 141 -8.48 -0.38 -1.73
CA ILE A 141 -8.04 0.78 -0.94
C ILE A 141 -6.71 0.47 -0.27
N ARG A 142 -5.74 1.37 -0.41
CA ARG A 142 -4.37 1.13 0.06
C ARG A 142 -3.78 2.30 0.82
N HIS A 143 -3.16 2.02 1.95
CA HIS A 143 -2.18 2.92 2.53
C HIS A 143 -0.83 2.59 1.91
N SER A 144 -0.58 3.17 0.77
CA SER A 144 0.65 3.02 -0.03
C SER A 144 0.98 4.36 -0.69
N THR A 145 1.85 4.37 -1.68
CA THR A 145 2.36 5.64 -2.23
C THR A 145 1.78 6.03 -3.58
N ARG A 146 1.06 5.14 -4.27
CA ARG A 146 0.63 5.37 -5.67
C ARG A 146 -0.69 4.70 -5.99
N ASN A 147 -1.52 5.42 -6.77
CA ASN A 147 -2.77 4.93 -7.34
C ASN A 147 -2.83 5.16 -8.87
N PHE A 148 -1.68 5.28 -9.52
CA PHE A 148 -1.60 5.36 -10.98
C PHE A 148 -2.04 4.06 -11.64
N PRO A 149 -2.40 4.07 -12.94
CA PRO A 149 -2.72 2.87 -13.69
C PRO A 149 -1.66 1.76 -13.54
N ASN A 150 -2.11 0.52 -13.42
CA ASN A 150 -1.28 -0.70 -13.26
C ASN A 150 -0.43 -0.79 -11.97
N ARG A 151 -0.65 0.09 -10.99
CA ARG A 151 0.06 0.01 -9.70
C ARG A 151 -0.50 -1.05 -8.77
N GLU A 152 -1.69 -1.52 -9.02
CA GLU A 152 -2.31 -2.67 -8.36
C GLU A 152 -1.73 -4.02 -8.78
N GLY A 153 -0.93 -4.05 -9.86
CA GLY A 153 -0.27 -5.25 -10.40
C GLY A 153 -1.02 -5.93 -11.52
N SER A 154 -2.20 -5.44 -11.89
CA SER A 154 -2.87 -5.91 -13.09
C SER A 154 -2.14 -5.37 -14.34
N LYS A 155 -2.13 -6.18 -15.39
CA LYS A 155 -1.82 -5.71 -16.74
C LYS A 155 -3.10 -5.80 -17.53
N VAL A 156 -3.40 -4.76 -18.30
CA VAL A 156 -4.57 -4.78 -19.19
C VAL A 156 -4.43 -5.96 -20.14
N GLN A 157 -5.31 -6.91 -19.97
CA GLN A 157 -5.36 -8.13 -20.76
C GLN A 157 -6.84 -8.52 -20.93
N ASN A 158 -7.29 -8.70 -22.15
CA ASN A 158 -8.68 -9.06 -22.45
C ASN A 158 -9.71 -8.10 -21.82
N GLY A 159 -9.42 -6.80 -21.80
CA GLY A 159 -10.29 -5.79 -21.18
C GLY A 159 -10.28 -5.77 -19.63
N GLN A 160 -9.56 -6.68 -18.98
CA GLN A 160 -9.49 -6.76 -17.53
C GLN A 160 -8.71 -5.60 -16.93
N VAL A 161 -9.21 -5.08 -15.81
CA VAL A 161 -8.61 -3.98 -15.07
C VAL A 161 -9.02 -4.05 -13.60
N ALA A 162 -8.18 -3.55 -12.71
CA ALA A 162 -8.53 -3.25 -11.33
C ALA A 162 -8.12 -1.81 -11.01
N SER A 163 -8.60 -1.28 -9.91
CA SER A 163 -8.31 0.10 -9.52
C SER A 163 -7.89 0.22 -8.07
N VAL A 164 -7.09 1.25 -7.81
CA VAL A 164 -6.58 1.54 -6.46
C VAL A 164 -6.95 2.95 -6.05
N ALA A 165 -7.50 3.11 -4.86
CA ALA A 165 -7.57 4.38 -4.15
C ALA A 165 -6.59 4.38 -2.97
N LEU A 166 -6.10 5.57 -2.58
CA LEU A 166 -5.24 5.72 -1.42
C LEU A 166 -6.05 6.20 -0.22
N MET A 167 -5.83 5.57 0.92
CA MET A 167 -6.44 5.95 2.21
C MET A 167 -5.43 5.72 3.34
N ASP A 168 -5.68 6.33 4.49
CA ASP A 168 -4.92 6.04 5.71
C ASP A 168 -5.30 4.69 6.33
N ALA A 169 -4.37 4.11 7.12
CA ALA A 169 -4.54 2.77 7.71
C ALA A 169 -5.77 2.67 8.62
N ARG A 170 -6.13 3.73 9.33
CA ARG A 170 -7.28 3.76 10.23
C ARG A 170 -8.60 3.68 9.45
N SER A 171 -8.73 4.44 8.35
CA SER A 171 -9.94 4.38 7.52
C SER A 171 -10.03 3.05 6.75
N ILE A 172 -8.89 2.43 6.39
CA ILE A 172 -8.88 1.07 5.85
C ILE A 172 -9.38 0.07 6.90
N ALA A 173 -8.88 0.18 8.14
CA ALA A 173 -9.34 -0.68 9.24
C ALA A 173 -10.82 -0.45 9.58
N ALA A 174 -11.30 0.79 9.55
CA ALA A 174 -12.72 1.12 9.72
C ALA A 174 -13.59 0.47 8.63
N THR A 175 -13.13 0.54 7.38
CA THR A 175 -13.79 -0.12 6.25
C THR A 175 -13.79 -1.65 6.41
N ALA A 176 -12.70 -2.22 6.91
CA ALA A 176 -12.60 -3.65 7.21
C ALA A 176 -13.55 -4.08 8.34
N ALA A 177 -13.61 -3.32 9.45
CA ALA A 177 -14.56 -3.55 10.54
C ALA A 177 -16.02 -3.52 10.04
N ASN A 178 -16.29 -2.71 9.03
CA ASN A 178 -17.59 -2.63 8.35
C ASN A 178 -17.69 -3.55 7.12
N LYS A 179 -16.90 -4.61 7.10
CA LYS A 179 -17.00 -5.73 6.13
C LYS A 179 -16.91 -5.27 4.67
N GLY A 180 -16.01 -4.32 4.37
CA GLY A 180 -15.77 -3.80 3.03
C GLY A 180 -16.62 -2.58 2.64
N PHE A 181 -17.59 -2.15 3.43
CA PHE A 181 -18.29 -0.88 3.17
C PHE A 181 -17.44 0.31 3.56
N LEU A 182 -17.14 1.17 2.60
CA LEU A 182 -16.28 2.34 2.79
C LEU A 182 -16.73 3.16 4.02
N THR A 183 -15.80 3.33 4.96
CA THR A 183 -16.07 3.96 6.26
C THR A 183 -14.87 4.82 6.66
N ALA A 184 -15.14 6.04 7.13
CA ALA A 184 -14.10 6.90 7.68
C ALA A 184 -13.72 6.45 9.10
N ALA A 185 -12.44 6.58 9.47
CA ALA A 185 -12.00 6.31 10.83
C ALA A 185 -12.65 7.25 11.86
N THR A 186 -13.10 8.43 11.42
CA THR A 186 -13.84 9.40 12.25
C THR A 186 -15.25 8.94 12.64
N ASP A 187 -15.78 7.94 11.94
CA ASP A 187 -17.12 7.39 12.18
C ASP A 187 -17.11 6.28 13.24
N ILE A 188 -15.92 5.94 13.76
CA ILE A 188 -15.72 4.88 14.76
C ILE A 188 -15.13 5.51 16.03
N ASP A 189 -15.76 5.22 17.17
CA ASP A 189 -15.23 5.58 18.48
C ASP A 189 -14.24 4.51 18.96
N VAL A 190 -12.95 4.86 18.97
CA VAL A 190 -11.85 3.96 19.33
C VAL A 190 -10.89 4.63 20.31
N ASN A 191 -10.57 3.93 21.38
CA ASN A 191 -9.50 4.32 22.28
C ASN A 191 -8.17 3.73 21.79
N TYR A 192 -7.35 4.57 21.15
CA TYR A 192 -6.04 4.16 20.64
C TYR A 192 -5.03 3.95 21.78
N SER A 193 -4.41 2.79 21.79
CA SER A 193 -3.43 2.37 22.82
C SER A 193 -2.11 3.14 22.75
N LYS A 194 -1.73 3.64 21.58
CA LYS A 194 -0.52 4.44 21.29
C LYS A 194 0.77 3.88 21.91
N PRO A 195 1.11 2.61 21.68
CA PRO A 195 2.33 2.04 22.20
C PRO A 195 3.55 2.74 21.60
N LYS A 196 4.64 2.81 22.36
CA LYS A 196 5.90 3.37 21.87
C LYS A 196 6.67 2.31 21.08
N TYR A 197 7.18 2.70 19.93
CA TYR A 197 8.08 1.88 19.14
C TYR A 197 9.46 1.81 19.81
N PHE A 198 10.01 0.61 19.87
CA PHE A 198 11.39 0.36 20.28
C PHE A 198 12.13 -0.35 19.14
N PHE A 199 13.24 0.24 18.69
CA PHE A 199 14.08 -0.38 17.67
C PHE A 199 14.99 -1.44 18.30
N ASP A 200 14.70 -2.71 18.02
CA ASP A 200 15.56 -3.84 18.41
C ASP A 200 16.53 -4.17 17.27
N LYS A 201 17.81 -3.89 17.49
CA LYS A 201 18.87 -4.11 16.49
C LYS A 201 19.26 -5.58 16.32
N THR A 202 18.89 -6.45 17.24
CA THR A 202 19.28 -7.85 17.27
C THR A 202 19.03 -8.58 15.95
N ILE A 203 17.94 -8.25 15.27
CA ILE A 203 17.59 -8.84 13.97
C ILE A 203 18.64 -8.53 12.90
N TYR A 204 19.14 -7.30 12.88
CA TYR A 204 20.18 -6.88 11.93
C TYR A 204 21.54 -7.48 12.29
N GLU A 205 21.89 -7.52 13.59
CA GLU A 205 23.12 -8.10 14.07
C GLU A 205 23.19 -9.62 13.77
N ASN A 206 22.06 -10.31 13.84
CA ASN A 206 22.02 -11.76 13.61
C ASN A 206 21.98 -12.14 12.11
N ARG A 207 21.63 -11.24 11.22
CA ARG A 207 21.36 -11.65 9.83
C ARG A 207 21.96 -10.74 8.76
N VAL A 208 21.97 -9.45 8.96
CA VAL A 208 22.29 -8.47 7.90
C VAL A 208 23.64 -7.82 8.12
N PHE A 209 24.05 -7.68 9.37
CA PHE A 209 25.21 -6.90 9.76
C PHE A 209 26.03 -7.62 10.81
N ASP A 210 27.31 -7.81 10.59
CA ASP A 210 28.20 -8.55 11.49
C ASP A 210 28.67 -7.72 12.70
N SER A 211 28.17 -6.52 12.88
CA SER A 211 28.48 -5.58 13.98
C SER A 211 29.90 -5.05 14.03
N LYS A 212 30.75 -5.38 13.07
CA LYS A 212 32.14 -4.93 13.07
C LYS A 212 32.32 -3.50 12.58
N GLY A 213 31.49 -3.06 11.65
CA GLY A 213 31.51 -1.69 11.11
C GLY A 213 32.83 -1.32 10.41
N VAL A 214 33.62 -2.31 10.03
CA VAL A 214 34.87 -2.11 9.30
C VAL A 214 34.59 -2.24 7.81
N ALA A 215 34.94 -1.19 7.06
CA ALA A 215 34.85 -1.24 5.61
C ALA A 215 35.87 -2.25 5.06
N ASP A 216 35.43 -3.08 4.15
CA ASP A 216 36.28 -3.98 3.36
C ASP A 216 36.27 -3.55 1.89
N PRO A 217 37.27 -2.79 1.45
CA PRO A 217 37.34 -2.32 0.08
C PRO A 217 37.67 -3.42 -0.93
N ASP A 218 38.16 -4.56 -0.46
CA ASP A 218 38.59 -5.67 -1.30
C ASP A 218 37.52 -6.75 -1.44
N VAL A 219 36.33 -6.52 -0.86
CA VAL A 219 35.22 -7.47 -0.98
C VAL A 219 34.79 -7.62 -2.46
N GLU A 220 34.81 -8.84 -2.93
CA GLU A 220 34.32 -9.15 -4.27
C GLU A 220 32.79 -9.03 -4.35
N ILE A 221 32.33 -8.19 -5.27
CA ILE A 221 30.89 -8.04 -5.52
C ILE A 221 30.44 -9.13 -6.51
N GLN A 222 29.57 -10.00 -6.05
CA GLN A 222 28.97 -11.03 -6.89
C GLN A 222 27.64 -10.54 -7.47
N PHE A 223 27.52 -10.62 -8.78
CA PHE A 223 26.29 -10.26 -9.46
C PHE A 223 25.30 -11.43 -9.50
N GLY A 224 24.03 -11.11 -9.31
CA GLY A 224 22.95 -12.07 -9.54
C GLY A 224 22.74 -12.36 -11.03
N PRO A 225 22.00 -13.42 -11.37
CA PRO A 225 21.87 -13.91 -12.75
C PRO A 225 21.19 -12.90 -13.71
N ASN A 226 20.53 -11.89 -13.18
CA ASN A 226 19.81 -10.89 -13.98
C ASN A 226 20.55 -9.54 -14.04
N ILE A 227 21.73 -9.44 -13.46
CA ILE A 227 22.56 -8.22 -13.47
C ILE A 227 23.59 -8.37 -14.57
N LYS A 228 23.59 -7.42 -15.49
CA LYS A 228 24.60 -7.33 -16.55
C LYS A 228 25.85 -6.63 -16.03
N ASP A 229 26.97 -6.88 -16.69
CA ASP A 229 28.20 -6.16 -16.43
C ASP A 229 27.97 -4.65 -16.53
N TRP A 230 28.67 -3.89 -15.69
CA TRP A 230 28.66 -2.44 -15.75
C TRP A 230 29.11 -1.98 -17.14
N PRO A 231 28.42 -1.04 -17.78
CA PRO A 231 28.93 -0.43 -18.98
C PRO A 231 30.22 0.30 -18.67
N ALA A 232 31.16 0.32 -19.63
CA ALA A 232 32.35 1.12 -19.50
C ALA A 232 31.96 2.59 -19.33
N MET A 233 32.24 3.15 -18.16
CA MET A 233 31.92 4.54 -17.85
C MET A 233 33.11 5.42 -18.22
N SER A 234 32.84 6.55 -18.87
CA SER A 234 33.85 7.56 -19.07
C SER A 234 34.28 8.13 -17.72
N PRO A 235 35.57 8.40 -17.50
CA PRO A 235 36.01 9.05 -16.27
C PRO A 235 35.32 10.40 -16.11
N LEU A 236 34.93 10.72 -14.88
CA LEU A 236 34.34 12.01 -14.56
C LEU A 236 35.37 13.12 -14.87
N PRO A 237 34.96 14.25 -15.44
CA PRO A 237 35.84 15.36 -15.64
C PRO A 237 36.38 15.89 -14.31
N GLU A 238 37.63 16.35 -14.28
CA GLU A 238 38.28 16.86 -13.08
C GLU A 238 37.51 18.01 -12.40
N ASN A 239 36.73 18.76 -13.20
CA ASN A 239 35.88 19.83 -12.71
C ASN A 239 34.43 19.48 -12.95
N LEU A 240 33.73 18.99 -11.91
CA LEU A 240 32.29 18.87 -11.91
C LEU A 240 31.65 20.26 -11.81
N VAL A 241 31.12 20.77 -12.89
CA VAL A 241 30.27 21.95 -12.86
C VAL A 241 28.90 21.53 -12.31
N PRO A 242 28.38 22.11 -11.21
CA PRO A 242 27.03 21.83 -10.74
C PRO A 242 26.03 22.18 -11.82
N VAL A 243 25.42 21.15 -12.41
CA VAL A 243 24.32 21.33 -13.38
C VAL A 243 22.99 21.17 -12.67
N SER A 244 22.00 21.95 -13.10
CA SER A 244 20.67 21.81 -12.57
C SER A 244 20.11 20.40 -12.84
N TYR A 245 19.23 19.93 -11.98
CA TYR A 245 18.63 18.57 -11.97
C TYR A 245 18.08 18.10 -13.33
N THR A 246 17.77 19.02 -14.24
CA THR A 246 17.24 18.76 -15.57
C THR A 246 18.26 18.18 -16.55
N HIS A 247 19.54 18.32 -16.30
CA HIS A 247 20.61 17.85 -17.19
C HIS A 247 21.18 16.47 -16.84
N LEU A 248 20.74 15.87 -15.72
CA LEU A 248 21.14 14.51 -15.31
C LEU A 248 20.24 13.41 -15.88
N ARG A 249 19.37 13.73 -16.84
CA ARG A 249 18.47 12.79 -17.52
C ARG A 249 18.87 12.50 -18.96
N ALA A 250 20.16 12.40 -19.23
CA ALA A 250 20.62 11.86 -20.51
C ALA A 250 20.96 10.37 -20.37
#